data_a36f05410e3da4c48451d64e00b74c9a
#
_entry.id   a36f05410e3da4c48451d64e00b74c9a
#
_cell.length_a   1.000
_cell.length_b   1.000
_cell.length_c   1.000
_cell.angle_alpha   90.00
_cell.angle_beta   90.00
_cell.angle_gamma   90.00
#
_symmetry.space_group_name_H-M   'P 1'
#
loop_
_entity.id
_entity.type
_entity.pdbx_description
1 polymer ?
#
loop_
_entity_poly.entity_id
_entity_poly.type
_entity_poly.pdbx_seq_one_letter_code
_entity_poly.pdbx_strand_id
1 'polypeptide(L)'
;VAEGWWHAWGEKPSVAATLIHPDGAGLRKRPTRTPYTNKYIPTLVSVTNPTQTHTVTLFGREVTVTFKATNYEWDWGDDTPNTTTAYQGIAFEKSMDPNTDPALIRHYYTPPNRWRSRFDGPYPNATPTITLTTTWAGTATNPFTGETQTINSLVTTKETTDPFPLGHLIISNTDTWEEKQGH
;
A
#
# COMPACT_ATOMS: atom_id res chain seq x y z
N VAL A 1 15.15 35.67 15.46
CA VAL A 1 13.89 34.91 15.57
C VAL A 1 13.75 33.89 14.48
N ALA A 2 14.02 34.25 13.21
CA ALA A 2 13.96 33.32 12.07
C ALA A 2 15.02 32.20 12.15
N GLU A 3 16.24 32.52 12.59
CA GLU A 3 17.31 31.54 12.78
C GLU A 3 16.98 30.53 13.89
N GLY A 4 16.41 31.00 14.99
CA GLY A 4 15.97 30.12 16.07
C GLY A 4 14.86 29.18 15.65
N TRP A 5 13.99 29.62 14.74
CA TRP A 5 12.91 28.79 14.20
C TRP A 5 13.49 27.66 13.30
N TRP A 6 14.45 27.98 12.43
CA TRP A 6 15.12 26.98 11.60
C TRP A 6 15.94 26.00 12.42
N HIS A 7 16.64 26.44 13.44
CA HIS A 7 17.38 25.58 14.35
C HIS A 7 16.44 24.60 15.09
N ALA A 8 15.34 25.10 15.62
CA ALA A 8 14.35 24.24 16.27
C ALA A 8 13.75 23.21 15.30
N TRP A 9 13.57 23.59 14.05
CA TRP A 9 13.05 22.70 13.00
C TRP A 9 14.11 21.72 12.50
N GLY A 10 15.35 22.17 12.24
CA GLY A 10 16.43 21.36 11.68
C GLY A 10 17.14 20.47 12.69
N GLU A 11 17.36 20.94 13.91
CA GLU A 11 18.06 20.20 14.95
C GLU A 11 17.17 19.20 15.72
N LYS A 12 15.87 19.39 15.68
CA LYS A 12 14.90 18.50 16.32
C LYS A 12 13.85 18.02 15.29
N PRO A 13 14.24 17.18 14.34
CA PRO A 13 13.30 16.64 13.37
C PRO A 13 12.13 15.89 14.01
N SER A 14 12.33 15.36 15.22
CA SER A 14 11.28 14.72 16.02
C SER A 14 10.16 15.68 16.47
N VAL A 15 10.44 16.97 16.62
CA VAL A 15 9.43 17.97 16.99
C VAL A 15 8.51 18.23 15.80
N ALA A 16 9.06 18.39 14.59
CA ALA A 16 8.26 18.56 13.39
C ALA A 16 7.43 17.30 13.08
N ALA A 17 8.02 16.11 13.24
CA ALA A 17 7.32 14.83 13.07
C ALA A 17 6.24 14.61 14.13
N THR A 18 6.36 15.21 15.32
CA THR A 18 5.35 15.15 16.39
C THR A 18 4.20 16.11 16.12
N LEU A 19 4.47 17.28 15.54
CA LEU A 19 3.48 18.33 15.27
C LEU A 19 2.75 18.11 13.95
N ILE A 20 3.44 17.58 12.94
CA ILE A 20 2.91 17.34 11.60
C ILE A 20 3.26 15.92 11.18
N HIS A 21 2.25 15.11 10.99
CA HIS A 21 2.39 13.74 10.54
C HIS A 21 1.51 13.53 9.31
N PRO A 22 2.00 12.86 8.25
CA PRO A 22 1.13 12.52 7.13
C PRO A 22 0.08 11.50 7.54
N ASP A 23 -1.07 11.56 6.89
CA ASP A 23 -2.06 10.50 6.97
C ASP A 23 -1.56 9.25 6.22
N GLY A 24 -2.23 8.11 6.42
CA GLY A 24 -1.97 6.93 5.62
C GLY A 24 -2.04 7.23 4.12
N ALA A 25 -1.24 6.51 3.34
CA ALA A 25 -1.13 6.74 1.90
C ALA A 25 -2.39 6.34 1.09
N GLY A 26 -3.36 5.70 1.72
CA GLY A 26 -4.59 5.26 1.09
C GLY A 26 -4.45 3.92 0.38
N LEU A 27 -4.28 2.85 1.15
CA LEU A 27 -4.17 1.49 0.66
C LEU A 27 -5.45 1.05 -0.05
N ARG A 28 -5.31 0.57 -1.28
CA ARG A 28 -6.36 -0.07 -2.05
C ARG A 28 -6.00 -1.51 -2.36
N LYS A 29 -6.98 -2.38 -2.21
CA LYS A 29 -6.87 -3.81 -2.52
C LYS A 29 -7.96 -4.21 -3.53
N ARG A 30 -7.59 -5.05 -4.50
CA ARG A 30 -8.52 -5.71 -5.41
C ARG A 30 -8.21 -7.21 -5.49
N PRO A 31 -9.17 -8.12 -5.36
CA PRO A 31 -10.59 -7.86 -5.03
C PRO A 31 -10.77 -7.14 -3.69
N THR A 32 -11.84 -6.35 -3.56
CA THR A 32 -12.11 -5.61 -2.32
C THR A 32 -12.48 -6.52 -1.16
N ARG A 33 -13.12 -7.64 -1.43
CA ARG A 33 -13.57 -8.61 -0.41
C ARG A 33 -12.64 -9.81 -0.34
N THR A 34 -12.88 -10.81 -1.14
CA THR A 34 -12.23 -12.12 -1.06
C THR A 34 -11.28 -12.34 -2.23
N PRO A 35 -9.96 -12.21 -2.02
CA PRO A 35 -8.99 -12.69 -3.00
C PRO A 35 -9.02 -14.20 -3.15
N TYR A 36 -8.59 -14.68 -4.29
CA TYR A 36 -8.53 -16.10 -4.59
C TYR A 36 -7.12 -16.66 -4.45
N THR A 37 -7.03 -17.87 -3.92
CA THR A 37 -5.79 -18.65 -3.95
C THR A 37 -5.62 -19.28 -5.31
N ASN A 38 -4.95 -18.57 -6.20
CA ASN A 38 -4.82 -18.99 -7.58
C ASN A 38 -3.54 -18.40 -8.19
N LYS A 39 -2.81 -19.21 -8.94
CA LYS A 39 -1.61 -18.76 -9.66
C LYS A 39 -1.92 -17.91 -10.91
N TYR A 40 -3.19 -17.76 -11.28
CA TYR A 40 -3.60 -17.01 -12.46
C TYR A 40 -4.31 -15.69 -12.13
N ILE A 41 -4.84 -15.56 -10.92
CA ILE A 41 -5.58 -14.38 -10.50
C ILE A 41 -4.88 -13.74 -9.29
N PRO A 42 -4.12 -12.67 -9.49
CA PRO A 42 -3.42 -12.01 -8.41
C PRO A 42 -4.34 -11.13 -7.58
N THR A 43 -3.91 -10.86 -6.36
CA THR A 43 -4.38 -9.70 -5.58
C THR A 43 -3.57 -8.49 -6.03
N LEU A 44 -4.27 -7.40 -6.34
CA LEU A 44 -3.67 -6.15 -6.79
C LEU A 44 -3.79 -5.11 -5.68
N VAL A 45 -2.75 -4.32 -5.51
CA VAL A 45 -2.73 -3.21 -4.54
C VAL A 45 -2.25 -1.93 -5.19
N SER A 46 -2.69 -0.82 -4.67
CA SER A 46 -2.25 0.51 -5.08
C SER A 46 -2.47 1.51 -3.95
N VAL A 47 -1.96 2.71 -4.14
CA VAL A 47 -2.03 3.82 -3.20
C VAL A 47 -2.77 4.98 -3.85
N THR A 48 -3.67 5.63 -3.09
CA THR A 48 -4.51 6.71 -3.62
C THR A 48 -4.00 8.10 -3.30
N ASN A 49 -3.20 8.26 -2.26
CA ASN A 49 -2.80 9.56 -1.73
C ASN A 49 -1.29 9.64 -1.43
N PRO A 50 -0.44 9.56 -2.48
CA PRO A 50 1.02 9.52 -2.33
C PRO A 50 1.66 10.88 -2.05
N THR A 51 0.90 11.96 -2.19
CA THR A 51 1.35 13.33 -1.89
C THR A 51 0.30 14.00 -1.03
N GLN A 52 0.72 14.57 0.09
CA GLN A 52 -0.17 15.23 1.05
C GLN A 52 0.42 16.58 1.45
N THR A 53 -0.46 17.53 1.66
CA THR A 53 -0.09 18.86 2.13
C THR A 53 -0.83 19.14 3.44
N HIS A 54 -0.10 19.49 4.48
CA HIS A 54 -0.60 19.80 5.80
C HIS A 54 -0.15 21.19 6.21
N THR A 55 -1.02 21.94 6.87
CA THR A 55 -0.73 23.27 7.39
C THR A 55 -0.78 23.24 8.89
N VAL A 56 0.21 23.82 9.52
CA VAL A 56 0.28 24.00 10.98
C VAL A 56 0.63 25.44 11.30
N THR A 57 0.13 25.95 12.42
CA THR A 57 0.52 27.27 12.92
C THR A 57 1.68 27.15 13.88
N LEU A 58 2.82 27.73 13.53
CA LEU A 58 4.01 27.81 14.36
C LEU A 58 4.40 29.27 14.55
N PHE A 59 4.60 29.69 15.80
CA PHE A 59 4.99 31.05 16.15
C PHE A 59 4.06 32.14 15.53
N GLY A 60 2.74 31.86 15.52
CA GLY A 60 1.75 32.77 14.96
C GLY A 60 1.68 32.82 13.44
N ARG A 61 2.41 31.95 12.74
CA ARG A 61 2.45 31.86 11.28
C ARG A 61 2.03 30.49 10.79
N GLU A 62 1.35 30.45 9.67
CA GLU A 62 1.01 29.20 9.00
C GLU A 62 2.24 28.66 8.24
N VAL A 63 2.59 27.40 8.52
CA VAL A 63 3.61 26.65 7.84
C VAL A 63 2.97 25.50 7.08
N THR A 64 3.21 25.46 5.79
CA THR A 64 2.72 24.37 4.94
C THR A 64 3.85 23.34 4.74
N VAL A 65 3.53 22.08 5.06
CA VAL A 65 4.43 20.94 4.85
C VAL A 65 3.83 20.05 3.80
N THR A 66 4.61 19.75 2.77
CA THR A 66 4.25 18.79 1.73
C THR A 66 4.99 17.49 1.97
N PHE A 67 4.25 16.40 2.13
CA PHE A 67 4.77 15.05 2.23
C PHE A 67 4.62 14.35 0.90
N LYS A 68 5.71 13.70 0.48
CA LYS A 68 5.73 12.88 -0.72
C LYS A 68 6.23 11.49 -0.37
N ALA A 69 5.44 10.47 -0.68
CA ALA A 69 5.85 9.09 -0.47
C ALA A 69 7.05 8.73 -1.35
N THR A 70 8.05 8.11 -0.76
CA THR A 70 9.30 7.73 -1.44
C THR A 70 9.48 6.22 -1.54
N ASN A 71 8.85 5.47 -0.67
CA ASN A 71 8.96 4.02 -0.64
C ASN A 71 7.71 3.38 -0.03
N TYR A 72 7.35 2.21 -0.53
CA TYR A 72 6.24 1.40 -0.08
C TYR A 72 6.71 -0.01 0.21
N GLU A 73 6.42 -0.50 1.41
CA GLU A 73 6.66 -1.88 1.81
C GLU A 73 5.34 -2.58 2.07
N TRP A 74 5.10 -3.64 1.34
CA TRP A 74 3.87 -4.43 1.38
C TRP A 74 4.14 -5.75 2.08
N ASP A 75 3.50 -5.96 3.23
CA ASP A 75 3.43 -7.23 3.93
C ASP A 75 2.10 -7.89 3.58
N TRP A 76 2.17 -9.06 2.97
CA TRP A 76 0.99 -9.76 2.43
C TRP A 76 0.22 -10.56 3.48
N GLY A 77 0.81 -10.76 4.67
CA GLY A 77 0.18 -11.50 5.77
C GLY A 77 0.10 -13.02 5.56
N ASP A 78 0.95 -13.57 4.70
CA ASP A 78 0.99 -14.99 4.34
C ASP A 78 2.37 -15.63 4.48
N ASP A 79 3.24 -15.06 5.31
CA ASP A 79 4.63 -15.48 5.54
C ASP A 79 5.53 -15.45 4.28
N THR A 80 5.07 -14.88 3.17
CA THR A 80 5.93 -14.59 2.03
C THR A 80 6.76 -13.34 2.27
N PRO A 81 7.91 -13.17 1.60
CA PRO A 81 8.71 -11.96 1.72
C PRO A 81 7.91 -10.71 1.35
N ASN A 82 8.14 -9.63 2.09
CA ASN A 82 7.55 -8.33 1.79
C ASN A 82 7.97 -7.85 0.40
N THR A 83 7.07 -7.16 -0.27
CA THR A 83 7.35 -6.49 -1.54
C THR A 83 7.68 -5.04 -1.29
N THR A 84 8.77 -4.54 -1.85
CA THR A 84 9.15 -3.14 -1.75
C THR A 84 9.07 -2.49 -3.13
N THR A 85 8.38 -1.36 -3.22
CA THR A 85 8.24 -0.59 -4.45
C THR A 85 8.57 0.87 -4.21
N ALA A 86 9.16 1.54 -5.20
CA ALA A 86 9.38 2.98 -5.17
C ALA A 86 8.16 3.75 -5.72
N TYR A 87 7.21 3.06 -6.33
CA TYR A 87 6.06 3.66 -6.95
C TYR A 87 4.74 3.10 -6.39
N GLN A 88 3.68 3.90 -6.50
CA GLN A 88 2.41 3.68 -5.81
C GLN A 88 1.48 2.63 -6.43
N GLY A 89 1.79 2.12 -7.61
CA GLY A 89 0.83 1.34 -8.37
C GLY A 89 -0.30 2.18 -8.96
N ILE A 90 -1.13 1.56 -9.75
CA ILE A 90 -2.33 2.16 -10.31
C ILE A 90 -3.55 1.28 -10.06
N ALA A 91 -4.73 1.86 -10.12
CA ALA A 91 -5.96 1.10 -10.08
C ALA A 91 -6.09 0.22 -11.35
N PHE A 92 -6.57 -1.00 -11.15
CA PHE A 92 -6.81 -1.92 -12.25
C PHE A 92 -7.94 -1.43 -13.16
N GLU A 93 -7.71 -1.49 -14.46
CA GLU A 93 -8.72 -1.26 -15.50
C GLU A 93 -8.91 -2.53 -16.34
N LYS A 94 -10.10 -2.70 -16.91
CA LYS A 94 -10.45 -3.90 -17.67
C LYS A 94 -9.56 -4.16 -18.91
N SER A 95 -8.92 -3.13 -19.42
CA SER A 95 -7.99 -3.23 -20.55
C SER A 95 -6.62 -3.77 -20.19
N MET A 96 -6.30 -3.84 -18.89
CA MET A 96 -5.01 -4.29 -18.39
C MET A 96 -4.98 -5.81 -18.23
N ASP A 97 -3.82 -6.40 -18.47
CA ASP A 97 -3.57 -7.79 -18.07
C ASP A 97 -3.10 -7.80 -16.60
N PRO A 98 -3.89 -8.39 -15.69
CA PRO A 98 -3.54 -8.41 -14.27
C PRO A 98 -2.25 -9.15 -13.96
N ASN A 99 -1.82 -10.06 -14.84
CA ASN A 99 -0.65 -10.90 -14.63
C ASN A 99 0.65 -10.32 -15.20
N THR A 100 0.58 -9.44 -16.17
CA THR A 100 1.75 -8.99 -16.93
C THR A 100 1.95 -7.49 -16.96
N ASP A 101 0.91 -6.69 -16.70
CA ASP A 101 1.04 -5.25 -16.76
C ASP A 101 2.01 -4.73 -15.68
N PRO A 102 3.13 -4.07 -16.08
CA PRO A 102 4.16 -3.63 -15.14
C PRO A 102 3.71 -2.49 -14.22
N ALA A 103 2.62 -1.81 -14.55
CA ALA A 103 2.05 -0.74 -13.74
C ALA A 103 1.29 -1.26 -12.51
N LEU A 104 0.99 -2.55 -12.46
CA LEU A 104 0.24 -3.18 -11.38
C LEU A 104 1.18 -3.79 -10.34
N ILE A 105 0.87 -3.59 -9.07
CA ILE A 105 1.52 -4.28 -7.95
C ILE A 105 0.66 -5.47 -7.59
N ARG A 106 1.22 -6.68 -7.70
CA ARG A 106 0.49 -7.95 -7.56
C ARG A 106 1.10 -8.90 -6.59
N HIS A 107 0.24 -9.71 -6.00
CA HIS A 107 0.62 -10.84 -5.17
C HIS A 107 -0.30 -12.04 -5.43
N TYR A 108 0.28 -13.22 -5.46
CA TYR A 108 -0.47 -14.48 -5.63
C TYR A 108 -0.52 -15.21 -4.29
N TYR A 109 -1.70 -15.27 -3.69
CA TYR A 109 -1.92 -16.09 -2.51
C TYR A 109 -1.96 -17.55 -2.88
N THR A 110 -1.31 -18.37 -2.09
CA THR A 110 -1.32 -19.83 -2.23
C THR A 110 -2.20 -20.49 -1.17
N PRO A 111 -2.77 -21.66 -1.46
CA PRO A 111 -3.50 -22.40 -0.46
C PRO A 111 -2.64 -22.73 0.76
N PRO A 112 -3.22 -22.74 1.98
CA PRO A 112 -2.51 -23.22 3.16
C PRO A 112 -1.98 -24.63 2.98
N ASN A 113 -0.82 -24.95 3.53
CA ASN A 113 -0.11 -26.22 3.34
C ASN A 113 -0.89 -27.51 3.72
N ARG A 114 -1.99 -27.37 4.44
CA ARG A 114 -2.85 -28.49 4.87
C ARG A 114 -4.14 -28.63 4.05
N TRP A 115 -4.26 -27.87 3.00
CA TRP A 115 -5.43 -27.92 2.16
C TRP A 115 -5.45 -29.20 1.33
N ARG A 116 -6.48 -30.01 1.48
CA ARG A 116 -6.56 -31.34 0.88
C ARG A 116 -7.70 -31.52 -0.11
N SER A 117 -8.68 -30.63 -0.13
CA SER A 117 -9.85 -30.79 -0.98
C SER A 117 -10.15 -29.56 -1.82
N ARG A 118 -10.37 -29.77 -3.10
CA ARG A 118 -10.81 -28.74 -4.03
C ARG A 118 -12.22 -28.20 -3.77
N PHE A 119 -12.97 -28.87 -2.89
CA PHE A 119 -14.34 -28.52 -2.55
C PHE A 119 -14.46 -27.74 -1.24
N ASP A 120 -13.38 -27.63 -0.49
CA ASP A 120 -13.36 -26.96 0.81
C ASP A 120 -12.98 -25.49 0.65
N GLY A 121 -13.85 -24.66 0.22
CA GLY A 121 -13.64 -23.20 0.20
C GLY A 121 -14.80 -22.48 0.88
N PRO A 122 -14.63 -21.24 1.36
CA PRO A 122 -13.38 -20.50 1.56
C PRO A 122 -12.52 -21.06 2.70
N TYR A 123 -11.27 -20.63 2.77
CA TYR A 123 -10.33 -21.05 3.84
C TYR A 123 -10.63 -20.28 5.14
N PRO A 124 -11.40 -20.82 6.07
CA PRO A 124 -11.88 -20.04 7.21
C PRO A 124 -10.79 -19.66 8.21
N ASN A 125 -9.67 -20.39 8.21
CA ASN A 125 -8.54 -20.14 9.11
C ASN A 125 -7.40 -19.36 8.43
N ALA A 126 -7.53 -19.00 7.17
CA ALA A 126 -6.57 -18.18 6.45
C ALA A 126 -7.19 -16.81 6.20
N THR A 127 -7.05 -15.92 7.17
CA THR A 127 -7.56 -14.55 7.11
C THR A 127 -6.39 -13.57 7.18
N PRO A 128 -5.61 -13.44 6.09
CA PRO A 128 -4.51 -12.51 6.06
C PRO A 128 -4.98 -11.07 6.15
N THR A 129 -4.05 -10.21 6.54
CA THR A 129 -4.16 -8.76 6.42
C THR A 129 -3.01 -8.27 5.57
N ILE A 130 -3.24 -7.27 4.75
CA ILE A 130 -2.15 -6.58 4.04
C ILE A 130 -1.77 -5.36 4.86
N THR A 131 -0.49 -5.23 5.19
CA THR A 131 0.05 -4.06 5.86
C THR A 131 0.94 -3.29 4.90
N LEU A 132 0.63 -2.02 4.73
CA LEU A 132 1.44 -1.08 3.94
C LEU A 132 2.21 -0.18 4.89
N THR A 133 3.53 -0.20 4.79
CA THR A 133 4.41 0.79 5.42
C THR A 133 4.89 1.76 4.35
N THR A 134 4.51 3.03 4.48
CA THR A 134 4.91 4.09 3.56
C THR A 134 5.97 4.96 4.21
N THR A 135 7.05 5.22 3.50
CA THR A 135 8.09 6.17 3.91
C THR A 135 7.87 7.49 3.17
N TRP A 136 7.92 8.58 3.92
CA TRP A 136 7.62 9.92 3.44
C TRP A 136 8.84 10.83 3.52
N ALA A 137 9.01 11.67 2.50
CA ALA A 137 9.87 12.85 2.54
C ALA A 137 8.99 14.10 2.70
N GLY A 138 9.35 14.96 3.64
CA GLY A 138 8.66 16.21 3.88
C GLY A 138 9.47 17.41 3.42
N THR A 139 8.80 18.42 2.87
CA THR A 139 9.37 19.75 2.59
C THR A 139 8.51 20.82 3.24
N ALA A 140 9.16 21.81 3.85
CA ALA A 140 8.48 22.94 4.47
C ALA A 140 9.03 24.24 3.94
N THR A 141 8.17 25.23 3.78
CA THR A 141 8.58 26.60 3.42
C THR A 141 8.58 27.47 4.67
N ASN A 142 9.69 28.11 4.93
CA ASN A 142 9.81 29.08 6.02
C ASN A 142 8.92 30.30 5.71
N PRO A 143 7.92 30.60 6.55
CA PRO A 143 6.98 31.69 6.29
C PRO A 143 7.61 33.09 6.46
N PHE A 144 8.82 33.18 7.04
CA PHE A 144 9.53 34.44 7.25
C PHE A 144 10.51 34.76 6.12
N THR A 145 11.19 33.75 5.59
CA THR A 145 12.24 33.92 4.57
C THR A 145 11.83 33.46 3.18
N GLY A 146 10.78 32.63 3.07
CA GLY A 146 10.37 31.99 1.84
C GLY A 146 11.25 30.82 1.40
N GLU A 147 12.27 30.46 2.18
CA GLU A 147 13.15 29.33 1.91
C GLU A 147 12.45 28.00 2.15
N THR A 148 12.68 27.06 1.26
CA THR A 148 12.19 25.70 1.38
C THR A 148 13.26 24.80 1.97
N GLN A 149 12.89 24.02 2.97
CA GLN A 149 13.78 23.05 3.60
C GLN A 149 13.18 21.63 3.55
N THR A 150 14.03 20.65 3.27
CA THR A 150 13.66 19.25 3.35
C THR A 150 13.77 18.76 4.79
N ILE A 151 12.74 18.06 5.26
CA ILE A 151 12.76 17.38 6.55
C ILE A 151 13.49 16.06 6.36
N ASN A 152 14.68 15.95 6.97
CA ASN A 152 15.56 14.79 6.81
C ASN A 152 15.24 13.62 7.73
N SER A 153 14.19 13.67 8.51
CA SER A 153 13.75 12.54 9.32
C SER A 153 12.90 11.60 8.49
N LEU A 154 13.15 10.29 8.63
CA LEU A 154 12.32 9.27 8.06
C LEU A 154 10.97 9.26 8.78
N VAL A 155 9.93 9.71 8.10
CA VAL A 155 8.56 9.63 8.58
C VAL A 155 7.91 8.44 7.90
N THR A 156 7.31 7.55 8.68
CA THR A 156 6.61 6.38 8.17
C THR A 156 5.16 6.36 8.65
N THR A 157 4.28 5.84 7.81
CA THR A 157 2.90 5.51 8.18
C THR A 157 2.65 4.03 7.95
N LYS A 158 1.80 3.43 8.78
CA LYS A 158 1.32 2.06 8.60
C LYS A 158 -0.19 2.04 8.43
N GLU A 159 -0.63 1.30 7.44
CA GLU A 159 -2.04 1.00 7.20
C GLU A 159 -2.20 -0.51 7.09
N THR A 160 -3.27 -1.04 7.66
CA THR A 160 -3.56 -2.47 7.60
C THR A 160 -5.01 -2.65 7.15
N THR A 161 -5.23 -3.56 6.22
CA THR A 161 -6.59 -3.94 5.82
C THR A 161 -7.28 -4.68 6.96
N ASP A 162 -8.61 -4.69 6.96
CA ASP A 162 -9.34 -5.66 7.75
C ASP A 162 -8.94 -7.09 7.31
N PRO A 163 -8.99 -8.06 8.23
CA PRO A 163 -8.78 -9.45 7.85
C PRO A 163 -9.78 -9.87 6.77
N PHE A 164 -9.30 -10.57 5.76
CA PHE A 164 -10.15 -11.04 4.67
C PHE A 164 -9.98 -12.54 4.44
N PRO A 165 -11.05 -13.27 4.14
CA PRO A 165 -10.95 -14.69 3.82
C PRO A 165 -10.32 -14.86 2.43
N LEU A 166 -9.57 -15.94 2.25
CA LEU A 166 -9.11 -16.37 0.94
C LEU A 166 -10.15 -17.31 0.31
N GLY A 167 -10.54 -17.05 -0.92
CA GLY A 167 -11.42 -17.90 -1.69
C GLY A 167 -10.65 -18.97 -2.45
N HIS A 168 -11.29 -20.09 -2.72
CA HIS A 168 -10.78 -21.11 -3.61
C HIS A 168 -11.44 -20.98 -4.98
N LEU A 169 -10.64 -20.72 -6.02
CA LEU A 169 -11.12 -20.70 -7.39
C LEU A 169 -10.79 -22.02 -8.06
N ILE A 170 -11.83 -22.76 -8.42
CA ILE A 170 -11.73 -23.96 -9.24
C ILE A 170 -11.94 -23.55 -10.69
N ILE A 171 -10.91 -23.68 -11.50
CA ILE A 171 -11.03 -23.57 -12.95
C ILE A 171 -11.35 -24.97 -13.46
N SER A 172 -12.64 -25.23 -13.75
CA SER A 172 -13.05 -26.44 -14.45
C SER A 172 -12.86 -26.20 -15.95
N ASN A 173 -12.06 -27.02 -16.58
CA ASN A 173 -12.02 -27.05 -18.02
C ASN A 173 -13.21 -27.88 -18.50
N THR A 174 -14.31 -27.21 -18.84
CA THR A 174 -15.54 -27.87 -19.27
C THR A 174 -15.45 -28.45 -20.69
N ASP A 175 -14.46 -28.04 -21.46
CA ASP A 175 -14.30 -28.44 -22.87
C ASP A 175 -13.92 -29.91 -23.06
N THR A 176 -13.45 -30.59 -22.01
CA THR A 176 -12.99 -31.97 -22.14
C THR A 176 -14.09 -33.03 -22.11
N TRP A 177 -15.30 -32.67 -21.71
CA TRP A 177 -16.42 -33.65 -21.64
C TRP A 177 -17.21 -33.73 -22.95
N GLU A 178 -17.48 -32.59 -23.56
CA GLU A 178 -18.19 -32.54 -24.83
C GLU A 178 -17.32 -33.05 -25.98
N GLU A 179 -16.03 -32.73 -25.98
CA GLU A 179 -15.09 -33.29 -26.96
C GLU A 179 -14.90 -34.81 -26.83
N LYS A 180 -15.06 -35.39 -25.64
CA LYS A 180 -14.98 -36.85 -25.44
C LYS A 180 -16.30 -37.59 -25.73
N GLN A 181 -17.41 -36.89 -25.83
CA GLN A 181 -18.71 -37.48 -26.14
C GLN A 181 -19.20 -37.17 -27.56
N GLY A 182 -18.44 -36.39 -28.30
CA GLY A 182 -18.84 -35.93 -29.63
C GLY A 182 -18.68 -36.95 -30.77
N HIS A 183 -18.60 -38.25 -30.47
CA HIS A 183 -18.61 -39.30 -31.51
C HIS A 183 -19.02 -40.66 -30.93
#